data_c9f5bd02d96367b66aa449f00ba19ebd
#
_entry.id   c9f5bd02d96367b66aa449f00ba19ebd
#
_cell.length_a   1.000
_cell.length_b   1.000
_cell.length_c   1.000
_cell.angle_alpha   90.00
_cell.angle_beta   90.00
_cell.angle_gamma   90.00
#
_symmetry.space_group_name_H-M   'P 1'
#
loop_
_entity.id
_entity.type
_entity.pdbx_description
1 polymer ?
#
loop_
_entity_poly.entity_id
_entity_poly.type
_entity_poly.pdbx_seq_one_letter_code
_entity_poly.pdbx_strand_id
1 'polypeptide(L)'
;MRRKVHYVIQPAYLWSSIAEMARTQNGELLHTLQNGFDYIENESFASTFDGLFSEINLNSEKLGKDYTARNATLCTVIKAIADGLEKFSTDKDTLGDAYEYLIGQFAAGSGKKAGEFYTPQQISSILSGIVTLDSQEPATGQKKHLESVFDFACGSGSLLLNVRHRMGPHGIGKIVGQEKNITTYNLARMNMLLHGVKDSEFEIYHGDTLTNEWDSLREMNPAKQPRFDAVVANPPFSYRWEPSEALGDDMRFKNYGLAPKSAADFAFLLHGFHFLKQDGVMAIILPHGVLFRGGAEERIRTKLLKDGHIDTVIGLPANLFFSTGIPVCILVLKKCKKPDDVLFINAAQYFEKGKRQNRLLPEHIDKILDTYQHRRKEDRYSMRVSMERIEKEGYNLNISRYVSTAEVEAAIDLADTHQQLVDIEQAIVRSKDKHNAFLKELGLSLLP
;
A
#
# COMPACT_ATOMS: atom_id res chain seq x y z
N MET A 1 -27.95 -10.54 -29.56
CA MET A 1 -26.65 -10.05 -29.09
C MET A 1 -26.75 -9.41 -27.69
N ARG A 2 -27.66 -8.47 -27.43
CA ARG A 2 -27.84 -7.80 -26.12
C ARG A 2 -27.98 -8.70 -24.87
N ARG A 3 -28.42 -9.95 -25.00
CA ARG A 3 -28.54 -10.91 -23.87
C ARG A 3 -27.23 -11.61 -23.46
N LYS A 4 -26.14 -11.43 -24.24
CA LYS A 4 -24.83 -12.06 -23.99
C LYS A 4 -23.72 -11.08 -23.65
N VAL A 5 -23.95 -9.77 -23.80
CA VAL A 5 -23.01 -8.69 -23.53
C VAL A 5 -23.73 -7.65 -22.69
N HIS A 6 -23.12 -7.20 -21.61
CA HIS A 6 -23.72 -6.26 -20.66
C HIS A 6 -23.83 -4.84 -21.23
N TYR A 7 -23.11 -4.51 -22.32
CA TYR A 7 -23.12 -3.22 -22.97
C TYR A 7 -22.89 -3.32 -24.48
N VAL A 8 -23.44 -2.40 -25.23
CA VAL A 8 -23.26 -2.28 -26.68
C VAL A 8 -22.95 -0.83 -27.01
N ILE A 9 -21.83 -0.60 -27.70
CA ILE A 9 -21.42 0.73 -28.15
C ILE A 9 -21.80 0.89 -29.62
N GLN A 10 -22.41 2.03 -30.01
CA GLN A 10 -22.70 2.33 -31.40
C GLN A 10 -21.40 2.50 -32.21
N PRO A 11 -21.40 2.15 -33.51
CA PRO A 11 -20.21 2.24 -34.35
C PRO A 11 -19.56 3.63 -34.36
N ALA A 12 -20.36 4.71 -34.29
CA ALA A 12 -19.86 6.08 -34.26
C ALA A 12 -19.00 6.40 -33.02
N TYR A 13 -19.24 5.69 -31.91
CA TYR A 13 -18.56 5.91 -30.62
C TYR A 13 -17.44 4.89 -30.36
N LEU A 14 -17.18 3.97 -31.30
CA LEU A 14 -16.06 3.05 -31.18
C LEU A 14 -14.72 3.79 -31.26
N TRP A 15 -13.73 3.28 -30.55
CA TRP A 15 -12.38 3.85 -30.53
C TRP A 15 -11.83 4.07 -31.95
N SER A 16 -12.01 3.13 -32.87
CA SER A 16 -11.58 3.24 -34.27
C SER A 16 -12.18 4.48 -34.97
N SER A 17 -13.46 4.75 -34.74
CA SER A 17 -14.14 5.91 -35.32
C SER A 17 -13.66 7.21 -34.71
N ILE A 18 -13.51 7.27 -33.39
CA ILE A 18 -12.99 8.43 -32.65
C ILE A 18 -11.53 8.74 -33.05
N ALA A 19 -10.68 7.71 -33.15
CA ALA A 19 -9.29 7.85 -33.57
C ALA A 19 -9.17 8.38 -35.02
N GLU A 20 -10.03 7.93 -35.94
CA GLU A 20 -10.06 8.43 -37.31
C GLU A 20 -10.53 9.87 -37.38
N MET A 21 -11.55 10.25 -36.62
CA MET A 21 -11.97 11.66 -36.48
C MET A 21 -10.83 12.53 -35.95
N ALA A 22 -10.04 12.04 -35.00
CA ALA A 22 -8.89 12.77 -34.48
C ALA A 22 -7.77 12.95 -35.53
N ARG A 23 -7.47 11.89 -36.31
CA ARG A 23 -6.46 11.93 -37.37
C ARG A 23 -6.83 12.90 -38.49
N THR A 24 -8.11 12.98 -38.83
CA THR A 24 -8.63 13.87 -39.85
C THR A 24 -8.94 15.27 -39.32
N GLN A 25 -8.65 15.58 -38.08
CA GLN A 25 -8.96 16.86 -37.44
C GLN A 25 -10.44 17.24 -37.55
N ASN A 26 -11.35 16.29 -37.42
CA ASN A 26 -12.77 16.48 -37.58
C ASN A 26 -13.31 17.46 -36.53
N GLY A 27 -14.05 18.49 -36.99
CA GLY A 27 -14.60 19.57 -36.14
C GLY A 27 -15.64 19.10 -35.12
N GLU A 28 -16.26 17.93 -35.34
CA GLU A 28 -17.30 17.34 -34.47
C GLU A 28 -16.78 16.35 -33.44
N LEU A 29 -15.46 16.15 -33.34
CA LEU A 29 -14.87 15.14 -32.43
C LEU A 29 -15.30 15.35 -30.99
N LEU A 30 -15.20 16.56 -30.46
CA LEU A 30 -15.58 16.88 -29.07
C LEU A 30 -17.05 16.52 -28.82
N HIS A 31 -17.94 16.90 -29.71
CA HIS A 31 -19.37 16.59 -29.57
C HIS A 31 -19.65 15.08 -29.67
N THR A 32 -19.00 14.40 -30.61
CA THR A 32 -19.13 12.94 -30.76
C THR A 32 -18.61 12.21 -29.52
N LEU A 33 -17.51 12.67 -28.92
CA LEU A 33 -16.95 12.09 -27.71
C LEU A 33 -17.89 12.28 -26.51
N GLN A 34 -18.45 13.48 -26.35
CA GLN A 34 -19.43 13.76 -25.28
C GLN A 34 -20.67 12.85 -25.42
N ASN A 35 -21.24 12.78 -26.62
CA ASN A 35 -22.39 11.90 -26.90
C ASN A 35 -22.06 10.42 -26.69
N GLY A 36 -20.81 10.03 -26.93
CA GLY A 36 -20.32 8.68 -26.67
C GLY A 36 -20.31 8.35 -25.19
N PHE A 37 -19.83 9.25 -24.34
CA PHE A 37 -19.88 9.10 -22.89
C PHE A 37 -21.31 9.00 -22.38
N ASP A 38 -22.16 9.95 -22.80
CA ASP A 38 -23.58 9.96 -22.41
C ASP A 38 -24.31 8.68 -22.87
N TYR A 39 -23.97 8.18 -24.08
CA TYR A 39 -24.51 6.92 -24.58
C TYR A 39 -24.09 5.71 -23.74
N ILE A 40 -22.81 5.62 -23.38
CA ILE A 40 -22.29 4.51 -22.55
C ILE A 40 -22.98 4.51 -21.18
N GLU A 41 -23.11 5.66 -20.55
CA GLU A 41 -23.77 5.78 -19.23
C GLU A 41 -25.24 5.43 -19.27
N ASN A 42 -26.00 5.94 -20.26
CA ASN A 42 -27.46 5.82 -20.28
C ASN A 42 -27.98 4.52 -20.93
N GLU A 43 -27.26 3.96 -21.88
CA GLU A 43 -27.70 2.79 -22.66
C GLU A 43 -27.09 1.46 -22.17
N SER A 44 -26.20 1.50 -21.20
CA SER A 44 -25.63 0.29 -20.60
C SER A 44 -26.63 -0.39 -19.66
N PHE A 45 -26.63 -1.71 -19.65
CA PHE A 45 -27.62 -2.52 -18.91
C PHE A 45 -27.37 -2.57 -17.40
N ALA A 46 -26.23 -2.09 -16.92
CA ALA A 46 -25.87 -2.15 -15.52
C ALA A 46 -25.47 -0.76 -15.04
N SER A 47 -25.73 -0.49 -13.76
CA SER A 47 -25.27 0.73 -13.06
C SER A 47 -23.76 0.90 -13.01
N THR A 48 -23.02 -0.07 -13.56
CA THR A 48 -21.54 -0.06 -13.60
C THR A 48 -20.98 1.18 -14.28
N PHE A 49 -21.69 1.75 -15.25
CA PHE A 49 -21.26 2.95 -16.00
C PHE A 49 -21.92 4.24 -15.52
N ASP A 50 -22.90 4.17 -14.63
CA ASP A 50 -23.61 5.36 -14.13
C ASP A 50 -22.62 6.36 -13.53
N GLY A 51 -22.60 7.59 -14.04
CA GLY A 51 -21.73 8.67 -13.57
C GLY A 51 -20.21 8.41 -13.73
N LEU A 52 -19.78 7.40 -14.50
CA LEU A 52 -18.37 7.06 -14.69
C LEU A 52 -17.58 8.19 -15.34
N PHE A 53 -18.20 8.92 -16.25
CA PHE A 53 -17.62 10.05 -16.97
C PHE A 53 -18.03 11.43 -16.42
N SER A 54 -18.80 11.47 -15.33
CA SER A 54 -19.37 12.72 -14.77
C SER A 54 -18.32 13.78 -14.41
N GLU A 55 -17.11 13.35 -14.03
CA GLU A 55 -15.99 14.25 -13.69
C GLU A 55 -15.18 14.69 -14.93
N ILE A 56 -15.47 14.15 -16.12
CA ILE A 56 -14.77 14.50 -17.37
C ILE A 56 -15.40 15.72 -17.99
N ASN A 57 -14.80 16.88 -17.76
CA ASN A 57 -15.27 18.15 -18.33
C ASN A 57 -14.55 18.47 -19.65
N LEU A 58 -15.14 18.05 -20.77
CA LEU A 58 -14.64 18.33 -22.12
C LEU A 58 -14.78 19.84 -22.51
N ASN A 59 -15.56 20.59 -21.74
CA ASN A 59 -15.74 22.04 -21.93
C ASN A 59 -14.79 22.90 -21.07
N SER A 60 -13.81 22.27 -20.41
CA SER A 60 -12.84 22.98 -19.58
C SER A 60 -11.99 23.97 -20.38
N GLU A 61 -11.79 25.18 -19.84
CA GLU A 61 -10.89 26.21 -20.41
C GLU A 61 -9.43 25.73 -20.50
N LYS A 62 -9.05 24.71 -19.72
CA LYS A 62 -7.73 24.06 -19.77
C LYS A 62 -7.48 23.36 -21.11
N LEU A 63 -8.54 22.93 -21.80
CA LEU A 63 -8.45 22.32 -23.12
C LEU A 63 -8.42 23.38 -24.24
N GLY A 64 -8.96 24.59 -24.00
CA GLY A 64 -8.99 25.67 -24.97
C GLY A 64 -10.03 26.75 -24.63
N LYS A 65 -9.84 27.94 -25.15
CA LYS A 65 -10.71 29.10 -24.85
C LYS A 65 -12.12 28.97 -25.45
N ASP A 66 -12.23 28.29 -26.55
CA ASP A 66 -13.47 28.11 -27.32
C ASP A 66 -13.61 26.67 -27.81
N TYR A 67 -14.73 26.34 -28.41
CA TYR A 67 -15.03 25.02 -28.94
C TYR A 67 -13.94 24.50 -29.91
N THR A 68 -13.55 25.37 -30.87
CA THR A 68 -12.57 25.00 -31.91
C THR A 68 -11.20 24.65 -31.30
N ALA A 69 -10.74 25.48 -30.36
CA ALA A 69 -9.47 25.24 -29.65
C ALA A 69 -9.52 23.95 -28.81
N ARG A 70 -10.62 23.69 -28.09
CA ARG A 70 -10.82 22.45 -27.30
C ARG A 70 -10.85 21.23 -28.20
N ASN A 71 -11.59 21.28 -29.31
CA ASN A 71 -11.66 20.19 -30.27
C ASN A 71 -10.29 19.87 -30.87
N ALA A 72 -9.52 20.90 -31.27
CA ALA A 72 -8.17 20.73 -31.81
C ALA A 72 -7.20 20.08 -30.78
N THR A 73 -7.30 20.50 -29.52
CA THR A 73 -6.53 19.91 -28.43
C THR A 73 -6.89 18.43 -28.25
N LEU A 74 -8.18 18.08 -28.23
CA LEU A 74 -8.65 16.70 -28.14
C LEU A 74 -8.21 15.86 -29.33
N CYS A 75 -8.30 16.38 -30.55
CA CYS A 75 -7.77 15.72 -31.76
C CYS A 75 -6.29 15.38 -31.60
N THR A 76 -5.49 16.31 -31.09
CA THR A 76 -4.05 16.11 -30.89
C THR A 76 -3.77 15.03 -29.85
N VAL A 77 -4.47 15.06 -28.71
CA VAL A 77 -4.30 14.07 -27.62
C VAL A 77 -4.74 12.68 -28.07
N ILE A 78 -5.93 12.57 -28.65
CA ILE A 78 -6.48 11.28 -29.11
C ILE A 78 -5.64 10.68 -30.21
N LYS A 79 -5.15 11.49 -31.16
CA LYS A 79 -4.22 11.03 -32.18
C LYS A 79 -2.94 10.47 -31.57
N ALA A 80 -2.33 11.18 -30.62
CA ALA A 80 -1.11 10.71 -29.95
C ALA A 80 -1.32 9.38 -29.21
N ILE A 81 -2.48 9.21 -28.55
CA ILE A 81 -2.86 7.96 -27.91
C ILE A 81 -3.06 6.86 -28.96
N ALA A 82 -3.75 7.12 -30.06
CA ALA A 82 -4.00 6.16 -31.13
C ALA A 82 -2.69 5.67 -31.77
N ASP A 83 -1.79 6.60 -32.10
CA ASP A 83 -0.47 6.27 -32.65
C ASP A 83 0.43 5.50 -31.65
N GLY A 84 0.23 5.75 -30.36
CA GLY A 84 0.87 4.99 -29.29
C GLY A 84 0.34 3.56 -29.20
N LEU A 85 -0.98 3.39 -29.14
CA LEU A 85 -1.64 2.08 -29.01
C LEU A 85 -1.37 1.14 -30.20
N GLU A 86 -1.13 1.65 -31.40
CA GLU A 86 -0.72 0.84 -32.55
C GLU A 86 0.64 0.14 -32.36
N LYS A 87 1.48 0.67 -31.46
CA LYS A 87 2.82 0.13 -31.16
C LYS A 87 2.81 -0.88 -30.02
N PHE A 88 1.70 -1.00 -29.32
CA PHE A 88 1.55 -1.93 -28.21
C PHE A 88 0.81 -3.20 -28.63
N SER A 89 1.10 -4.29 -27.92
CA SER A 89 0.31 -5.54 -28.03
C SER A 89 -1.15 -5.27 -27.68
N THR A 90 -2.07 -5.89 -28.42
CA THR A 90 -3.52 -5.82 -28.17
C THR A 90 -3.99 -6.73 -27.03
N ASP A 91 -3.08 -7.25 -26.22
CA ASP A 91 -3.43 -8.04 -25.05
C ASP A 91 -4.21 -7.17 -24.03
N LYS A 92 -5.25 -7.76 -23.44
CA LYS A 92 -6.17 -7.08 -22.52
C LYS A 92 -5.46 -6.44 -21.32
N ASP A 93 -4.35 -7.01 -20.88
CA ASP A 93 -3.58 -6.53 -19.73
C ASP A 93 -2.79 -5.25 -20.06
N THR A 94 -2.35 -5.07 -21.30
CA THR A 94 -1.53 -3.91 -21.71
C THR A 94 -2.26 -2.58 -21.53
N LEU A 95 -3.56 -2.52 -21.79
CA LEU A 95 -4.34 -1.28 -21.63
C LEU A 95 -4.54 -0.93 -20.14
N GLY A 96 -4.79 -1.94 -19.31
CA GLY A 96 -4.85 -1.78 -17.86
C GLY A 96 -3.53 -1.32 -17.28
N ASP A 97 -2.42 -1.95 -17.66
CA ASP A 97 -1.07 -1.57 -17.23
C ASP A 97 -0.70 -0.14 -17.63
N ALA A 98 -1.06 0.27 -18.86
CA ALA A 98 -0.86 1.64 -19.33
C ALA A 98 -1.68 2.64 -18.49
N TYR A 99 -2.90 2.29 -18.14
CA TYR A 99 -3.75 3.11 -17.29
C TYR A 99 -3.20 3.23 -15.86
N GLU A 100 -2.74 2.14 -15.25
CA GLU A 100 -2.07 2.18 -13.95
C GLU A 100 -0.79 3.03 -13.98
N TYR A 101 0.00 2.92 -15.05
CA TYR A 101 1.16 3.76 -15.24
C TYR A 101 0.79 5.26 -15.26
N LEU A 102 -0.28 5.64 -15.99
CA LEU A 102 -0.77 7.01 -16.01
C LEU A 102 -1.25 7.48 -14.62
N ILE A 103 -2.00 6.65 -13.90
CA ILE A 103 -2.39 6.94 -12.51
C ILE A 103 -1.15 7.21 -11.64
N GLY A 104 -0.13 6.36 -11.74
CA GLY A 104 1.14 6.53 -11.04
C GLY A 104 1.86 7.85 -11.39
N GLN A 105 1.87 8.25 -12.69
CA GLN A 105 2.45 9.53 -13.12
C GLN A 105 1.66 10.72 -12.60
N PHE A 106 0.33 10.66 -12.60
CA PHE A 106 -0.51 11.70 -11.98
C PHE A 106 -0.24 11.79 -10.48
N ALA A 107 -0.13 10.65 -9.81
CA ALA A 107 0.21 10.59 -8.41
C ALA A 107 1.56 11.26 -8.13
N ALA A 108 2.59 10.96 -8.91
CA ALA A 108 3.92 11.56 -8.78
C ALA A 108 3.94 13.08 -9.06
N GLY A 109 3.07 13.56 -9.96
CA GLY A 109 2.97 14.98 -10.38
C GLY A 109 2.10 15.86 -9.49
N SER A 110 1.16 15.29 -8.75
CA SER A 110 0.13 16.04 -7.99
C SER A 110 0.55 16.44 -6.57
N GLY A 111 1.79 16.18 -6.16
CA GLY A 111 2.35 16.57 -4.86
C GLY A 111 1.72 15.81 -3.68
N LYS A 112 1.55 16.48 -2.52
CA LYS A 112 1.09 15.85 -1.27
C LYS A 112 -0.25 15.10 -1.35
N LYS A 113 -1.15 15.50 -2.24
CA LYS A 113 -2.47 14.84 -2.41
C LYS A 113 -2.39 13.50 -3.17
N ALA A 114 -1.32 13.27 -3.87
CA ALA A 114 -1.19 12.12 -4.76
C ALA A 114 -0.97 10.78 -4.05
N GLY A 115 -0.30 10.79 -2.92
CA GLY A 115 -0.08 9.57 -2.13
C GLY A 115 -1.32 9.11 -1.34
N GLU A 116 -2.39 9.91 -1.37
CA GLU A 116 -3.66 9.55 -0.72
C GLU A 116 -4.51 8.61 -1.58
N PHE A 117 -4.20 8.44 -2.87
CA PHE A 117 -5.01 7.60 -3.77
C PHE A 117 -4.23 6.54 -4.55
N TYR A 118 -2.91 6.47 -4.40
CA TYR A 118 -2.08 5.48 -5.09
C TYR A 118 -1.09 4.80 -4.15
N THR A 119 -1.17 3.49 -4.04
CA THR A 119 -0.22 2.67 -3.30
C THR A 119 0.92 2.23 -4.21
N PRO A 120 2.19 2.49 -3.86
CA PRO A 120 3.32 2.01 -4.67
C PRO A 120 3.26 0.51 -4.92
N GLN A 121 3.54 0.08 -6.17
CA GLN A 121 3.42 -1.30 -6.60
C GLN A 121 4.17 -2.30 -5.70
N GLN A 122 5.37 -1.93 -5.24
CA GLN A 122 6.18 -2.78 -4.37
C GLN A 122 5.49 -3.06 -3.03
N ILE A 123 4.79 -2.07 -2.48
CA ILE A 123 4.07 -2.21 -1.21
C ILE A 123 2.78 -3.01 -1.43
N SER A 124 2.08 -2.76 -2.55
CA SER A 124 0.92 -3.56 -2.97
C SER A 124 1.29 -5.03 -3.12
N SER A 125 2.49 -5.33 -3.64
CA SER A 125 3.00 -6.71 -3.77
C SER A 125 3.21 -7.39 -2.42
N ILE A 126 3.66 -6.67 -1.39
CA ILE A 126 3.79 -7.22 -0.04
C ILE A 126 2.42 -7.52 0.56
N LEU A 127 1.50 -6.53 0.52
CA LEU A 127 0.15 -6.71 1.08
C LEU A 127 -0.59 -7.86 0.39
N SER A 128 -0.60 -7.89 -0.94
CA SER A 128 -1.22 -8.96 -1.72
C SER A 128 -0.57 -10.31 -1.43
N GLY A 129 0.77 -10.33 -1.28
CA GLY A 129 1.52 -11.52 -0.89
C GLY A 129 1.07 -12.10 0.44
N ILE A 130 0.87 -11.25 1.45
CA ILE A 130 0.44 -11.66 2.78
C ILE A 130 -1.00 -12.19 2.77
N VAL A 131 -1.96 -11.46 2.19
CA VAL A 131 -3.38 -11.79 2.30
C VAL A 131 -3.82 -12.97 1.42
N THR A 132 -3.00 -13.35 0.46
CA THR A 132 -3.25 -14.50 -0.41
C THR A 132 -2.69 -15.81 0.13
N LEU A 133 -1.83 -15.77 1.15
CA LEU A 133 -1.37 -16.98 1.86
C LEU A 133 -2.49 -17.56 2.74
N ASP A 134 -2.35 -18.82 3.10
CA ASP A 134 -3.25 -19.40 4.09
C ASP A 134 -3.20 -18.60 5.40
N SER A 135 -4.35 -18.24 5.92
CA SER A 135 -4.44 -17.34 7.07
C SER A 135 -4.00 -17.99 8.38
N GLN A 136 -4.20 -19.29 8.51
CA GLN A 136 -3.90 -20.05 9.74
C GLN A 136 -2.53 -20.72 9.68
N GLU A 137 -2.14 -21.18 8.50
CA GLU A 137 -0.89 -21.88 8.23
C GLU A 137 -0.19 -21.32 6.99
N PRO A 138 0.36 -20.10 7.06
CA PRO A 138 0.97 -19.43 5.89
C PRO A 138 2.05 -20.28 5.21
N ALA A 139 2.74 -21.16 5.97
CA ALA A 139 3.76 -22.05 5.43
C ALA A 139 3.21 -23.07 4.40
N THR A 140 1.90 -23.34 4.38
CA THR A 140 1.28 -24.22 3.39
C THR A 140 1.17 -23.55 2.01
N GLY A 141 1.39 -22.24 1.94
CA GLY A 141 1.44 -21.47 0.71
C GLY A 141 0.18 -20.68 0.41
N GLN A 142 0.01 -20.36 -0.86
CA GLN A 142 -1.09 -19.54 -1.34
C GLN A 142 -2.43 -20.30 -1.33
N LYS A 143 -3.50 -19.62 -0.89
CA LYS A 143 -4.87 -20.12 -1.01
C LYS A 143 -5.23 -20.35 -2.47
N LYS A 144 -6.04 -21.38 -2.74
CA LYS A 144 -6.54 -21.64 -4.09
C LYS A 144 -7.62 -20.67 -4.53
N HIS A 145 -8.39 -20.14 -3.57
CA HIS A 145 -9.50 -19.25 -3.80
C HIS A 145 -9.77 -18.35 -2.59
N LEU A 146 -10.17 -17.11 -2.85
CA LEU A 146 -10.75 -16.17 -1.90
C LEU A 146 -12.19 -15.91 -2.32
N GLU A 147 -13.16 -16.07 -1.43
CA GLU A 147 -14.55 -15.72 -1.74
C GLU A 147 -14.69 -14.21 -1.94
N SER A 148 -13.95 -13.42 -1.14
CA SER A 148 -14.01 -11.96 -1.23
C SER A 148 -12.75 -11.27 -0.71
N VAL A 149 -12.45 -10.11 -1.30
CA VAL A 149 -11.41 -9.17 -0.85
C VAL A 149 -12.01 -7.79 -0.68
N PHE A 150 -11.57 -7.06 0.33
CA PHE A 150 -12.06 -5.72 0.67
C PHE A 150 -10.91 -4.72 0.87
N ASP A 151 -11.05 -3.54 0.25
CA ASP A 151 -10.24 -2.37 0.52
C ASP A 151 -11.16 -1.17 0.81
N PHE A 152 -11.20 -0.73 2.04
CA PHE A 152 -12.08 0.34 2.51
C PHE A 152 -11.54 1.77 2.28
N ALA A 153 -10.40 1.90 1.63
CA ALA A 153 -9.78 3.14 1.16
C ALA A 153 -9.09 2.87 -0.18
N CYS A 154 -9.85 2.32 -1.14
CA CYS A 154 -9.29 1.64 -2.29
C CYS A 154 -8.57 2.56 -3.29
N GLY A 155 -8.73 3.88 -3.17
CA GLY A 155 -8.11 4.80 -4.08
C GLY A 155 -8.45 4.47 -5.53
N SER A 156 -7.43 4.30 -6.35
CA SER A 156 -7.57 3.89 -7.77
C SER A 156 -7.89 2.40 -7.97
N GLY A 157 -8.01 1.60 -6.91
CA GLY A 157 -8.24 0.16 -6.99
C GLY A 157 -7.00 -0.70 -7.27
N SER A 158 -5.83 -0.08 -7.45
CA SER A 158 -4.58 -0.79 -7.81
C SER A 158 -4.21 -1.89 -6.82
N LEU A 159 -4.41 -1.67 -5.51
CA LEU A 159 -4.12 -2.68 -4.50
C LEU A 159 -5.03 -3.92 -4.63
N LEU A 160 -6.32 -3.71 -4.88
CA LEU A 160 -7.27 -4.81 -5.15
C LEU A 160 -6.90 -5.60 -6.41
N LEU A 161 -6.48 -4.90 -7.48
CA LEU A 161 -6.02 -5.53 -8.72
C LEU A 161 -4.74 -6.34 -8.50
N ASN A 162 -3.83 -5.90 -7.64
CA ASN A 162 -2.65 -6.69 -7.27
C ASN A 162 -3.02 -8.00 -6.55
N VAL A 163 -4.02 -7.96 -5.66
CA VAL A 163 -4.53 -9.19 -5.03
C VAL A 163 -5.11 -10.13 -6.11
N ARG A 164 -5.91 -9.57 -7.04
CA ARG A 164 -6.48 -10.35 -8.15
C ARG A 164 -5.40 -10.93 -9.07
N HIS A 165 -4.41 -10.14 -9.45
CA HIS A 165 -3.30 -10.62 -10.29
C HIS A 165 -2.60 -11.81 -9.64
N ARG A 166 -2.32 -11.72 -8.34
CA ARG A 166 -1.65 -12.79 -7.60
C ARG A 166 -2.50 -14.06 -7.48
N MET A 167 -3.81 -13.93 -7.30
CA MET A 167 -4.75 -15.06 -7.22
C MET A 167 -5.09 -15.66 -8.57
N GLY A 168 -4.84 -14.94 -9.66
CA GLY A 168 -5.28 -15.29 -11.01
C GLY A 168 -6.74 -14.91 -11.29
N PRO A 169 -7.16 -14.98 -12.56
CA PRO A 169 -8.44 -14.42 -13.04
C PRO A 169 -9.70 -15.02 -12.40
N HIS A 170 -9.61 -16.22 -11.85
CA HIS A 170 -10.74 -16.91 -11.21
C HIS A 170 -10.47 -17.21 -9.72
N GLY A 171 -9.43 -16.64 -9.16
CA GLY A 171 -9.02 -16.90 -7.78
C GLY A 171 -9.80 -16.09 -6.73
N ILE A 172 -10.61 -15.12 -7.16
CA ILE A 172 -11.42 -14.29 -6.25
C ILE A 172 -12.87 -14.28 -6.73
N GLY A 173 -13.80 -14.52 -5.81
CA GLY A 173 -15.24 -14.48 -6.09
C GLY A 173 -15.78 -13.05 -6.19
N LYS A 174 -15.47 -12.18 -5.23
CA LYS A 174 -15.91 -10.79 -5.23
C LYS A 174 -14.80 -9.83 -4.78
N ILE A 175 -14.62 -8.76 -5.55
CA ILE A 175 -13.70 -7.66 -5.22
C ILE A 175 -14.56 -6.48 -4.74
N VAL A 176 -14.28 -5.98 -3.55
CA VAL A 176 -15.06 -4.90 -2.94
C VAL A 176 -14.15 -3.75 -2.53
N GLY A 177 -14.53 -2.55 -2.93
CA GLY A 177 -13.82 -1.32 -2.57
C GLY A 177 -14.74 -0.26 -2.00
N GLN A 178 -14.20 0.65 -1.20
CA GLN A 178 -14.87 1.87 -0.76
C GLN A 178 -13.93 3.05 -0.95
N GLU A 179 -14.44 4.15 -1.52
CA GLU A 179 -13.68 5.37 -1.78
C GLU A 179 -14.56 6.59 -1.54
N LYS A 180 -14.01 7.56 -0.80
CA LYS A 180 -14.71 8.80 -0.46
C LYS A 180 -14.71 9.84 -1.57
N ASN A 181 -13.60 9.93 -2.30
CA ASN A 181 -13.43 10.92 -3.35
C ASN A 181 -14.07 10.41 -4.64
N ILE A 182 -15.02 11.17 -5.20
CA ILE A 182 -15.78 10.79 -6.41
C ILE A 182 -14.88 10.57 -7.63
N THR A 183 -13.89 11.42 -7.83
CA THR A 183 -12.95 11.29 -8.96
C THR A 183 -12.15 10.01 -8.85
N THR A 184 -11.61 9.73 -7.67
CA THR A 184 -10.82 8.53 -7.38
C THR A 184 -11.69 7.26 -7.42
N TYR A 185 -12.94 7.34 -6.94
CA TYR A 185 -13.94 6.28 -7.07
C TYR A 185 -14.20 5.92 -8.54
N ASN A 186 -14.38 6.90 -9.43
CA ASN A 186 -14.55 6.65 -10.84
C ASN A 186 -13.27 6.09 -11.51
N LEU A 187 -12.08 6.54 -11.08
CA LEU A 187 -10.81 5.95 -11.51
C LEU A 187 -10.73 4.47 -11.13
N ALA A 188 -11.12 4.09 -9.92
CA ALA A 188 -11.12 2.69 -9.48
C ALA A 188 -12.05 1.82 -10.34
N ARG A 189 -13.27 2.30 -10.62
CA ARG A 189 -14.24 1.58 -11.48
C ARG A 189 -13.69 1.38 -12.89
N MET A 190 -13.14 2.43 -13.48
CA MET A 190 -12.50 2.37 -14.78
C MET A 190 -11.32 1.39 -14.77
N ASN A 191 -10.49 1.41 -13.73
CA ASN A 191 -9.34 0.54 -13.59
C ASN A 191 -9.76 -0.95 -13.56
N MET A 192 -10.80 -1.28 -12.79
CA MET A 192 -11.36 -2.65 -12.79
C MET A 192 -11.80 -3.10 -14.19
N LEU A 193 -12.54 -2.25 -14.91
CA LEU A 193 -13.03 -2.56 -16.25
C LEU A 193 -11.89 -2.75 -17.27
N LEU A 194 -10.88 -1.89 -17.24
CA LEU A 194 -9.72 -1.95 -18.14
C LEU A 194 -8.86 -3.20 -17.91
N HIS A 195 -8.81 -3.70 -16.67
CA HIS A 195 -8.18 -4.98 -16.32
C HIS A 195 -9.11 -6.20 -16.56
N GLY A 196 -10.23 -6.01 -17.25
CA GLY A 196 -11.13 -7.08 -17.63
C GLY A 196 -11.86 -7.76 -16.46
N VAL A 197 -11.98 -7.05 -15.31
CA VAL A 197 -12.83 -7.51 -14.20
C VAL A 197 -14.27 -7.32 -14.64
N LYS A 198 -15.08 -8.38 -14.57
CA LYS A 198 -16.50 -8.28 -14.93
C LYS A 198 -17.23 -7.44 -13.89
N ASP A 199 -18.26 -6.72 -14.34
CA ASP A 199 -19.14 -5.92 -13.48
C ASP A 199 -19.75 -6.71 -12.31
N SER A 200 -20.05 -7.99 -12.53
CA SER A 200 -20.55 -8.90 -11.50
C SER A 200 -19.49 -9.33 -10.46
N GLU A 201 -18.21 -9.19 -10.78
CA GLU A 201 -17.08 -9.66 -9.96
C GLU A 201 -16.54 -8.56 -9.02
N PHE A 202 -16.90 -7.29 -9.25
CA PHE A 202 -16.48 -6.20 -8.37
C PHE A 202 -17.62 -5.29 -7.93
N GLU A 203 -17.38 -4.55 -6.87
CA GLU A 203 -18.29 -3.55 -6.33
C GLU A 203 -17.48 -2.47 -5.64
N ILE A 204 -17.48 -1.26 -6.18
CA ILE A 204 -16.84 -0.11 -5.58
C ILE A 204 -17.93 0.84 -5.09
N TYR A 205 -17.87 1.22 -3.82
CA TYR A 205 -18.84 2.10 -3.18
C TYR A 205 -18.25 3.49 -2.98
N HIS A 206 -19.04 4.50 -3.33
CA HIS A 206 -18.72 5.88 -3.02
C HIS A 206 -19.26 6.22 -1.63
N GLY A 207 -18.36 6.51 -0.68
CA GLY A 207 -18.76 6.88 0.68
C GLY A 207 -17.59 6.98 1.66
N ASP A 208 -17.84 7.64 2.79
CA ASP A 208 -16.86 7.82 3.85
C ASP A 208 -16.79 6.61 4.77
N THR A 209 -15.65 5.93 4.77
CA THR A 209 -15.36 4.77 5.62
C THR A 209 -15.56 5.06 7.11
N LEU A 210 -15.21 6.25 7.57
CA LEU A 210 -15.28 6.60 8.99
C LEU A 210 -16.72 6.75 9.46
N THR A 211 -17.61 7.28 8.61
CA THR A 211 -19.04 7.43 8.88
C THR A 211 -19.85 6.19 8.51
N ASN A 212 -19.23 5.26 7.76
CA ASN A 212 -19.87 4.03 7.27
C ASN A 212 -21.12 4.32 6.42
N GLU A 213 -20.98 5.11 5.37
CA GLU A 213 -22.08 5.56 4.51
C GLU A 213 -22.60 4.49 3.54
N TRP A 214 -21.98 3.34 3.48
CA TRP A 214 -22.42 2.22 2.65
C TRP A 214 -23.48 1.36 3.38
N ASP A 215 -24.69 1.30 2.87
CA ASP A 215 -25.85 0.65 3.50
C ASP A 215 -25.62 -0.82 3.89
N SER A 216 -24.98 -1.61 3.02
CA SER A 216 -24.66 -3.01 3.32
C SER A 216 -23.75 -3.18 4.54
N LEU A 217 -22.84 -2.22 4.79
CA LEU A 217 -21.99 -2.21 5.97
C LEU A 217 -22.71 -1.68 7.21
N ARG A 218 -23.82 -0.94 7.03
CA ARG A 218 -24.65 -0.43 8.13
C ARG A 218 -25.67 -1.45 8.62
N GLU A 219 -25.78 -2.60 7.99
CA GLU A 219 -26.71 -3.65 8.41
C GLU A 219 -26.50 -3.99 9.90
N MET A 220 -27.56 -3.78 10.69
CA MET A 220 -27.52 -3.98 12.14
C MET A 220 -27.53 -5.45 12.54
N ASN A 221 -28.03 -6.33 11.67
CA ASN A 221 -28.01 -7.76 11.91
C ASN A 221 -26.62 -8.35 11.57
N PRO A 222 -25.81 -8.78 12.57
CA PRO A 222 -24.47 -9.28 12.33
C PRO A 222 -24.37 -10.46 11.34
N ALA A 223 -25.45 -11.26 11.27
CA ALA A 223 -25.52 -12.42 10.36
C ALA A 223 -25.69 -12.01 8.88
N LYS A 224 -26.16 -10.78 8.63
CA LYS A 224 -26.33 -10.24 7.27
C LYS A 224 -25.23 -9.30 6.86
N GLN A 225 -24.38 -8.85 7.80
CA GLN A 225 -23.25 -8.00 7.47
C GLN A 225 -22.26 -8.75 6.58
N PRO A 226 -21.70 -8.10 5.54
CA PRO A 226 -20.67 -8.71 4.74
C PRO A 226 -19.42 -8.99 5.58
N ARG A 227 -18.72 -10.09 5.26
CA ARG A 227 -17.46 -10.48 5.86
C ARG A 227 -16.50 -10.92 4.75
N PHE A 228 -15.24 -10.54 4.87
CA PHE A 228 -14.25 -10.71 3.82
C PHE A 228 -13.13 -11.66 4.25
N ASP A 229 -12.66 -12.49 3.31
CA ASP A 229 -11.51 -13.41 3.55
C ASP A 229 -10.21 -12.66 3.66
N ALA A 230 -10.06 -11.61 2.85
CA ALA A 230 -8.91 -10.75 2.83
C ALA A 230 -9.32 -9.28 2.93
N VAL A 231 -8.65 -8.54 3.80
CA VAL A 231 -8.79 -7.08 3.91
C VAL A 231 -7.43 -6.45 3.71
N VAL A 232 -7.35 -5.53 2.77
CA VAL A 232 -6.13 -4.75 2.50
C VAL A 232 -6.48 -3.28 2.55
N ALA A 233 -5.57 -2.41 2.98
CA ALA A 233 -5.79 -0.97 2.87
C ALA A 233 -4.49 -0.17 3.02
N ASN A 234 -4.47 0.96 2.32
CA ASN A 234 -3.56 2.06 2.51
C ASN A 234 -4.37 3.34 2.80
N PRO A 235 -4.91 3.50 4.02
CA PRO A 235 -5.73 4.66 4.37
C PRO A 235 -4.88 5.94 4.46
N PRO A 236 -5.51 7.14 4.41
CA PRO A 236 -4.80 8.41 4.63
C PRO A 236 -4.14 8.44 6.01
N PHE A 237 -2.83 8.75 6.06
CA PHE A 237 -2.06 8.73 7.31
C PHE A 237 -2.39 9.91 8.22
N SER A 238 -2.61 9.61 9.51
CA SER A 238 -2.88 10.62 10.55
C SER A 238 -4.01 11.58 10.15
N TYR A 239 -5.04 11.05 9.50
CA TYR A 239 -6.20 11.82 9.05
C TYR A 239 -6.97 12.37 10.25
N ARG A 240 -7.21 13.69 10.28
CA ARG A 240 -8.04 14.33 11.30
C ARG A 240 -9.51 14.06 11.02
N TRP A 241 -10.25 13.68 12.04
CA TRP A 241 -11.67 13.37 11.92
C TRP A 241 -12.47 13.87 13.13
N GLU A 242 -13.76 13.98 12.97
CA GLU A 242 -14.69 14.44 14.00
C GLU A 242 -15.67 13.30 14.31
N PRO A 243 -15.32 12.35 15.20
CA PRO A 243 -16.26 11.29 15.59
C PRO A 243 -17.42 11.89 16.36
N SER A 244 -18.65 11.54 15.97
CA SER A 244 -19.83 11.81 16.77
C SER A 244 -19.84 10.92 18.02
N GLU A 245 -20.52 11.33 19.09
CA GLU A 245 -20.66 10.51 20.29
C GLU A 245 -21.32 9.15 19.99
N ALA A 246 -22.27 9.13 19.05
CA ALA A 246 -22.95 7.91 18.61
C ALA A 246 -22.01 6.85 18.02
N LEU A 247 -20.85 7.25 17.47
CA LEU A 247 -19.84 6.29 17.01
C LEU A 247 -19.21 5.47 18.14
N GLY A 248 -19.32 5.90 19.38
CA GLY A 248 -18.90 5.11 20.55
C GLY A 248 -19.69 3.82 20.72
N ASP A 249 -20.93 3.79 20.28
CA ASP A 249 -21.82 2.62 20.31
C ASP A 249 -21.78 1.80 19.01
N ASP A 250 -21.12 2.29 17.97
CA ASP A 250 -20.94 1.58 16.71
C ASP A 250 -20.18 0.27 16.95
N MET A 251 -20.68 -0.83 16.40
CA MET A 251 -20.12 -2.18 16.58
C MET A 251 -18.63 -2.28 16.19
N ARG A 252 -18.16 -1.42 15.29
CA ARG A 252 -16.74 -1.36 14.89
C ARG A 252 -15.85 -0.88 16.03
N PHE A 253 -16.32 0.04 16.86
CA PHE A 253 -15.54 0.75 17.88
C PHE A 253 -15.90 0.39 19.31
N LYS A 254 -17.12 -0.05 19.55
CA LYS A 254 -17.70 -0.28 20.91
C LYS A 254 -16.77 -1.04 21.87
N ASN A 255 -16.10 -2.08 21.36
CA ASN A 255 -15.22 -2.92 22.18
C ASN A 255 -13.82 -2.35 22.38
N TYR A 256 -13.38 -1.42 21.54
CA TYR A 256 -12.01 -0.91 21.50
C TYR A 256 -11.94 0.57 21.91
N GLY A 257 -13.00 1.32 21.70
CA GLY A 257 -13.08 2.77 21.85
C GLY A 257 -12.67 3.51 20.57
N LEU A 258 -12.98 4.81 20.57
CA LEU A 258 -12.69 5.68 19.43
C LEU A 258 -11.21 6.04 19.36
N ALA A 259 -10.67 6.13 18.15
CA ALA A 259 -9.37 6.71 17.86
C ALA A 259 -9.38 8.23 18.17
N PRO A 260 -8.21 8.87 18.42
CA PRO A 260 -8.16 10.28 18.71
C PRO A 260 -8.58 11.12 17.49
N LYS A 261 -9.20 12.29 17.74
CA LYS A 261 -9.62 13.23 16.67
C LYS A 261 -8.45 13.67 15.77
N SER A 262 -7.25 13.70 16.30
CA SER A 262 -6.04 14.11 15.58
C SER A 262 -5.51 13.06 14.59
N ALA A 263 -5.92 11.77 14.73
CA ALA A 263 -5.43 10.67 13.89
C ALA A 263 -6.43 9.51 13.87
N ALA A 264 -7.06 9.29 12.73
CA ALA A 264 -8.04 8.22 12.51
C ALA A 264 -7.40 6.85 12.21
N ASP A 265 -6.08 6.71 12.32
CA ASP A 265 -5.34 5.51 11.92
C ASP A 265 -5.98 4.23 12.47
N PHE A 266 -6.26 4.19 13.78
CA PHE A 266 -6.94 3.05 14.40
C PHE A 266 -8.44 2.96 14.08
N ALA A 267 -9.11 4.06 13.72
CA ALA A 267 -10.52 3.98 13.30
C ALA A 267 -10.61 3.24 11.95
N PHE A 268 -9.72 3.52 11.01
CA PHE A 268 -9.59 2.77 9.77
C PHE A 268 -9.25 1.30 10.01
N LEU A 269 -8.28 1.01 10.89
CA LEU A 269 -7.92 -0.35 11.24
C LEU A 269 -9.12 -1.11 11.82
N LEU A 270 -9.83 -0.55 12.78
CA LEU A 270 -10.98 -1.19 13.42
C LEU A 270 -12.14 -1.41 12.44
N HIS A 271 -12.34 -0.50 11.47
CA HIS A 271 -13.33 -0.69 10.42
C HIS A 271 -13.01 -1.94 9.59
N GLY A 272 -11.81 -2.04 9.01
CA GLY A 272 -11.43 -3.21 8.23
C GLY A 272 -11.45 -4.51 9.05
N PHE A 273 -10.97 -4.44 10.29
CA PHE A 273 -10.95 -5.58 11.19
C PHE A 273 -12.37 -6.06 11.58
N HIS A 274 -13.31 -5.14 11.73
CA HIS A 274 -14.72 -5.49 12.00
C HIS A 274 -15.27 -6.39 10.89
N PHE A 275 -15.04 -6.06 9.62
CA PHE A 275 -15.54 -6.80 8.46
C PHE A 275 -14.70 -7.99 8.05
N LEU A 276 -13.61 -8.30 8.75
CA LEU A 276 -12.81 -9.49 8.52
C LEU A 276 -13.58 -10.75 8.96
N LYS A 277 -13.51 -11.83 8.17
CA LYS A 277 -13.96 -13.17 8.58
C LYS A 277 -13.12 -13.71 9.74
N GLN A 278 -13.63 -14.72 10.45
CA GLN A 278 -12.93 -15.36 11.56
C GLN A 278 -11.59 -16.00 11.11
N ASP A 279 -11.59 -16.64 9.96
CA ASP A 279 -10.41 -17.25 9.32
C ASP A 279 -9.74 -16.35 8.28
N GLY A 280 -10.14 -15.08 8.23
CA GLY A 280 -9.59 -14.09 7.33
C GLY A 280 -8.24 -13.54 7.80
N VAL A 281 -7.58 -12.80 6.89
CA VAL A 281 -6.37 -12.04 7.17
C VAL A 281 -6.49 -10.60 6.68
N MET A 282 -6.05 -9.66 7.51
CA MET A 282 -6.00 -8.25 7.18
C MET A 282 -4.56 -7.77 7.18
N ALA A 283 -4.16 -7.02 6.16
CA ALA A 283 -2.88 -6.33 6.10
C ALA A 283 -3.12 -4.85 5.80
N ILE A 284 -2.69 -3.97 6.70
CA ILE A 284 -2.91 -2.51 6.61
C ILE A 284 -1.60 -1.76 6.77
N ILE A 285 -1.43 -0.72 5.95
CA ILE A 285 -0.30 0.21 6.06
C ILE A 285 -0.67 1.35 6.99
N LEU A 286 0.20 1.67 7.92
CA LEU A 286 0.01 2.73 8.89
C LEU A 286 1.34 3.45 9.19
N PRO A 287 1.31 4.70 9.66
CA PRO A 287 2.53 5.39 10.10
C PRO A 287 3.10 4.71 11.36
N HIS A 288 4.42 4.69 11.50
CA HIS A 288 5.10 4.05 12.65
C HIS A 288 4.58 4.51 14.01
N GLY A 289 4.05 5.73 14.10
CA GLY A 289 3.49 6.28 15.34
C GLY A 289 2.45 5.39 16.01
N VAL A 290 1.65 4.64 15.25
CA VAL A 290 0.62 3.73 15.79
C VAL A 290 1.20 2.65 16.70
N LEU A 291 2.48 2.32 16.52
CA LEU A 291 3.16 1.27 17.27
C LEU A 291 3.45 1.67 18.74
N PHE A 292 3.53 2.98 19.03
CA PHE A 292 3.99 3.44 20.35
C PHE A 292 3.29 4.69 20.92
N ARG A 293 2.45 5.40 20.14
CA ARG A 293 1.71 6.54 20.68
C ARG A 293 0.81 6.11 21.82
N GLY A 294 0.69 6.98 22.83
CA GLY A 294 -0.10 6.77 24.04
C GLY A 294 -1.59 7.09 23.89
N GLY A 295 -2.30 7.12 25.01
CA GLY A 295 -3.70 7.55 25.09
C GLY A 295 -4.67 6.58 24.43
N ALA A 296 -5.55 7.11 23.56
CA ALA A 296 -6.56 6.29 22.89
C ALA A 296 -5.95 5.21 21.98
N GLU A 297 -4.86 5.53 21.29
CA GLU A 297 -4.17 4.56 20.41
C GLU A 297 -3.52 3.43 21.23
N GLU A 298 -2.93 3.74 22.37
CA GLU A 298 -2.39 2.73 23.29
C GLU A 298 -3.49 1.78 23.82
N ARG A 299 -4.63 2.34 24.23
CA ARG A 299 -5.77 1.54 24.70
C ARG A 299 -6.24 0.55 23.64
N ILE A 300 -6.44 1.02 22.40
CA ILE A 300 -6.90 0.17 21.29
C ILE A 300 -5.86 -0.90 20.98
N ARG A 301 -4.59 -0.51 20.86
CA ARG A 301 -3.48 -1.40 20.58
C ARG A 301 -3.33 -2.48 21.64
N THR A 302 -3.36 -2.09 22.91
CA THR A 302 -3.27 -3.01 24.05
C THR A 302 -4.39 -4.04 24.02
N LYS A 303 -5.63 -3.60 23.74
CA LYS A 303 -6.76 -4.52 23.65
C LYS A 303 -6.64 -5.49 22.48
N LEU A 304 -6.27 -5.02 21.29
CA LEU A 304 -6.03 -5.88 20.13
C LEU A 304 -4.95 -6.94 20.41
N LEU A 305 -3.91 -6.58 21.16
CA LEU A 305 -2.85 -7.50 21.57
C LEU A 305 -3.35 -8.52 22.59
N LYS A 306 -4.06 -8.08 23.64
CA LYS A 306 -4.64 -8.97 24.66
C LYS A 306 -5.65 -9.96 24.10
N ASP A 307 -6.42 -9.53 23.10
CA ASP A 307 -7.37 -10.38 22.39
C ASP A 307 -6.68 -11.30 21.35
N GLY A 308 -5.35 -11.20 21.19
CA GLY A 308 -4.56 -12.06 20.30
C GLY A 308 -4.74 -11.75 18.80
N HIS A 309 -5.08 -10.53 18.41
CA HIS A 309 -5.43 -10.22 17.04
C HIS A 309 -4.28 -9.70 16.18
N ILE A 310 -3.24 -9.12 16.77
CA ILE A 310 -2.06 -8.67 16.03
C ILE A 310 -1.13 -9.86 15.80
N ASP A 311 -0.91 -10.22 14.53
CA ASP A 311 -0.08 -11.36 14.13
C ASP A 311 1.34 -10.95 13.82
N THR A 312 1.53 -9.88 13.03
CA THR A 312 2.84 -9.46 12.55
C THR A 312 2.94 -7.93 12.44
N VAL A 313 4.11 -7.41 12.74
CA VAL A 313 4.49 -6.00 12.57
C VAL A 313 5.69 -5.95 11.63
N ILE A 314 5.55 -5.28 10.48
CA ILE A 314 6.61 -5.15 9.47
C ILE A 314 6.98 -3.68 9.35
N GLY A 315 8.22 -3.33 9.68
CA GLY A 315 8.77 -1.99 9.47
C GLY A 315 9.35 -1.87 8.06
N LEU A 316 8.89 -0.88 7.32
CA LEU A 316 9.35 -0.60 5.97
C LEU A 316 10.33 0.57 5.94
N PRO A 317 11.19 0.67 4.89
CA PRO A 317 12.04 1.84 4.69
C PRO A 317 11.25 3.15 4.63
N ALA A 318 11.88 4.21 5.07
CA ALA A 318 11.34 5.57 4.88
C ALA A 318 11.36 5.95 3.39
N ASN A 319 10.61 6.98 3.03
CA ASN A 319 10.60 7.58 1.69
C ASN A 319 10.22 6.61 0.55
N LEU A 320 9.24 5.72 0.80
CA LEU A 320 8.66 4.83 -0.22
C LEU A 320 7.44 5.42 -0.93
N PHE A 321 6.80 6.44 -0.36
CA PHE A 321 5.59 7.06 -0.90
C PHE A 321 5.89 8.39 -1.59
N PHE A 322 5.10 8.73 -2.63
CA PHE A 322 5.23 10.01 -3.33
C PHE A 322 4.88 11.21 -2.44
N SER A 323 3.96 11.02 -1.51
CA SER A 323 3.38 12.09 -0.68
C SER A 323 4.14 12.36 0.61
N THR A 324 4.93 11.40 1.09
CA THR A 324 5.56 11.51 2.41
C THR A 324 6.86 10.73 2.51
N GLY A 325 7.82 11.32 3.22
CA GLY A 325 9.07 10.65 3.56
C GLY A 325 9.05 9.88 4.88
N ILE A 326 7.89 9.85 5.59
CA ILE A 326 7.82 9.18 6.89
C ILE A 326 7.97 7.67 6.76
N PRO A 327 8.58 6.98 7.74
CA PRO A 327 8.58 5.53 7.80
C PRO A 327 7.17 5.02 8.10
N VAL A 328 6.80 3.93 7.46
CA VAL A 328 5.51 3.25 7.63
C VAL A 328 5.72 1.81 8.08
N CYS A 329 4.67 1.22 8.64
CA CYS A 329 4.64 -0.19 8.98
C CYS A 329 3.42 -0.86 8.37
N ILE A 330 3.51 -2.17 8.18
CA ILE A 330 2.36 -3.02 7.89
C ILE A 330 1.99 -3.75 9.18
N LEU A 331 0.73 -3.64 9.58
CA LEU A 331 0.14 -4.49 10.62
C LEU A 331 -0.65 -5.59 9.97
N VAL A 332 -0.37 -6.84 10.37
CA VAL A 332 -1.15 -8.01 9.97
C VAL A 332 -2.01 -8.45 11.13
N LEU A 333 -3.33 -8.53 10.89
CA LEU A 333 -4.33 -8.90 11.90
C LEU A 333 -5.09 -10.15 11.48
N LYS A 334 -5.40 -10.98 12.48
CA LYS A 334 -6.23 -12.20 12.34
C LYS A 334 -7.15 -12.33 13.55
N LYS A 335 -8.38 -12.80 13.35
CA LYS A 335 -9.31 -13.06 14.46
C LYS A 335 -9.03 -14.38 15.15
N CYS A 336 -8.61 -15.40 14.41
CA CYS A 336 -8.28 -16.75 14.89
C CYS A 336 -6.79 -17.07 14.73
N LYS A 337 -5.94 -16.23 15.33
CA LYS A 337 -4.49 -16.46 15.34
C LYS A 337 -4.13 -17.67 16.21
N LYS A 338 -3.37 -18.64 15.67
CA LYS A 338 -2.91 -19.80 16.43
C LYS A 338 -1.68 -19.54 17.31
N PRO A 339 -0.60 -18.89 16.82
CA PRO A 339 0.59 -18.64 17.64
C PRO A 339 0.32 -17.59 18.74
N ASP A 340 0.81 -17.85 19.95
CA ASP A 340 0.79 -16.89 21.06
C ASP A 340 2.07 -16.04 21.06
N ASP A 341 2.36 -15.42 19.93
CA ASP A 341 3.46 -14.50 19.74
C ASP A 341 3.12 -13.45 18.67
N VAL A 342 3.92 -12.41 18.56
CA VAL A 342 3.90 -11.45 17.46
C VAL A 342 5.21 -11.55 16.71
N LEU A 343 5.14 -11.65 15.37
CA LEU A 343 6.31 -11.61 14.53
C LEU A 343 6.67 -10.15 14.22
N PHE A 344 7.89 -9.76 14.50
CA PHE A 344 8.46 -8.46 14.10
C PHE A 344 9.43 -8.65 12.95
N ILE A 345 9.26 -7.87 11.88
CA ILE A 345 10.17 -7.84 10.73
C ILE A 345 10.66 -6.40 10.56
N ASN A 346 11.97 -6.21 10.60
CA ASN A 346 12.60 -4.92 10.40
C ASN A 346 13.24 -4.84 9.01
N ALA A 347 12.47 -4.42 8.02
CA ALA A 347 12.96 -4.23 6.66
C ALA A 347 13.46 -2.80 6.38
N ALA A 348 13.57 -1.93 7.41
CA ALA A 348 13.86 -0.51 7.26
C ALA A 348 15.19 -0.21 6.53
N GLN A 349 16.15 -1.13 6.55
CA GLN A 349 17.46 -0.97 5.89
C GLN A 349 17.56 -1.68 4.54
N TYR A 350 16.53 -2.40 4.10
CA TYR A 350 16.53 -3.22 2.89
C TYR A 350 15.82 -2.49 1.74
N PHE A 351 16.56 -1.65 1.03
CA PHE A 351 16.04 -0.87 -0.10
C PHE A 351 17.16 -0.41 -1.03
N GLU A 352 16.81 -0.08 -2.24
CA GLU A 352 17.64 0.67 -3.17
C GLU A 352 17.38 2.16 -3.03
N LYS A 353 18.43 2.96 -2.83
CA LYS A 353 18.30 4.42 -2.71
C LYS A 353 18.07 5.05 -4.08
N GLY A 354 16.90 5.65 -4.27
CA GLY A 354 16.58 6.42 -5.48
C GLY A 354 16.83 7.93 -5.32
N LYS A 355 16.80 8.67 -6.42
CA LYS A 355 17.00 10.13 -6.42
C LYS A 355 15.88 10.89 -5.70
N ARG A 356 14.63 10.43 -5.80
CA ARG A 356 13.44 11.06 -5.19
C ARG A 356 12.78 10.18 -4.14
N GLN A 357 12.81 8.88 -4.34
CA GLN A 357 12.20 7.88 -3.48
C GLN A 357 13.12 6.67 -3.37
N ASN A 358 13.04 5.98 -2.22
CA ASN A 358 13.61 4.66 -2.04
C ASN A 358 12.73 3.62 -2.77
N ARG A 359 13.31 2.50 -3.15
CA ARG A 359 12.63 1.41 -3.83
C ARG A 359 12.90 0.07 -3.15
N LEU A 360 11.87 -0.75 -3.06
CA LEU A 360 12.04 -2.15 -2.71
C LEU A 360 12.26 -2.94 -4.00
N LEU A 361 13.36 -3.67 -4.07
CA LEU A 361 13.62 -4.60 -5.15
C LEU A 361 12.86 -5.92 -4.92
N PRO A 362 12.69 -6.77 -5.96
CA PRO A 362 12.02 -8.06 -5.81
C PRO A 362 12.58 -8.91 -4.67
N GLU A 363 13.90 -8.99 -4.51
CA GLU A 363 14.56 -9.73 -3.43
C GLU A 363 14.20 -9.21 -2.03
N HIS A 364 13.97 -7.90 -1.87
CA HIS A 364 13.53 -7.32 -0.60
C HIS A 364 12.10 -7.73 -0.27
N ILE A 365 11.22 -7.74 -1.29
CA ILE A 365 9.83 -8.16 -1.17
C ILE A 365 9.76 -9.65 -0.84
N ASP A 366 10.49 -10.47 -1.57
CA ASP A 366 10.55 -11.93 -1.37
C ASP A 366 11.07 -12.28 0.02
N LYS A 367 12.09 -11.56 0.50
CA LYS A 367 12.61 -11.75 1.86
C LYS A 367 11.56 -11.44 2.92
N ILE A 368 10.79 -10.36 2.77
CA ILE A 368 9.70 -10.03 3.70
C ILE A 368 8.64 -11.12 3.68
N LEU A 369 8.21 -11.55 2.49
CA LEU A 369 7.15 -12.55 2.33
C LEU A 369 7.59 -13.93 2.84
N ASP A 370 8.80 -14.38 2.53
CA ASP A 370 9.36 -15.65 3.04
C ASP A 370 9.47 -15.63 4.57
N THR A 371 9.94 -14.51 5.13
CA THR A 371 10.03 -14.34 6.58
C THR A 371 8.66 -14.37 7.24
N TYR A 372 7.65 -13.73 6.67
CA TYR A 372 6.28 -13.77 7.14
C TYR A 372 5.69 -15.18 7.02
N GLN A 373 5.81 -15.81 5.84
CA GLN A 373 5.22 -17.11 5.52
C GLN A 373 5.72 -18.21 6.46
N HIS A 374 7.01 -18.22 6.75
CA HIS A 374 7.65 -19.26 7.58
C HIS A 374 7.93 -18.79 9.01
N ARG A 375 7.49 -17.59 9.40
CA ARG A 375 7.74 -16.97 10.71
C ARG A 375 9.21 -17.09 11.15
N ARG A 376 10.12 -16.78 10.21
CA ARG A 376 11.56 -16.96 10.43
C ARG A 376 12.07 -16.02 11.52
N LYS A 377 12.99 -16.52 12.33
CA LYS A 377 13.82 -15.73 13.22
C LYS A 377 15.17 -15.51 12.53
N GLU A 378 15.54 -14.26 12.32
CA GLU A 378 16.82 -13.87 11.73
C GLU A 378 17.40 -12.69 12.52
N ASP A 379 18.67 -12.81 12.91
CA ASP A 379 19.34 -11.77 13.68
C ASP A 379 19.29 -10.42 12.94
N ARG A 380 19.04 -9.33 13.68
CA ARG A 380 18.92 -7.97 13.17
C ARG A 380 17.81 -7.72 12.12
N TYR A 381 17.02 -8.73 11.77
CA TYR A 381 15.97 -8.65 10.76
C TYR A 381 14.58 -9.05 11.29
N SER A 382 14.45 -10.17 11.96
CA SER A 382 13.15 -10.63 12.43
C SER A 382 13.20 -11.40 13.75
N MET A 383 12.14 -11.24 14.55
CA MET A 383 12.01 -11.88 15.85
C MET A 383 10.56 -12.27 16.12
N ARG A 384 10.35 -13.46 16.67
CA ARG A 384 9.09 -13.86 17.27
C ARG A 384 9.11 -13.47 18.75
N VAL A 385 8.15 -12.67 19.17
CA VAL A 385 8.11 -12.08 20.53
C VAL A 385 6.88 -12.58 21.26
N SER A 386 7.06 -13.21 22.40
CA SER A 386 5.96 -13.68 23.24
C SER A 386 5.12 -12.51 23.79
N MET A 387 3.85 -12.79 24.08
CA MET A 387 2.96 -11.79 24.68
C MET A 387 3.46 -11.32 26.06
N GLU A 388 4.10 -12.20 26.84
CA GLU A 388 4.73 -11.83 28.11
C GLU A 388 5.81 -10.74 27.94
N ARG A 389 6.64 -10.86 26.89
CA ARG A 389 7.66 -9.84 26.61
C ARG A 389 7.03 -8.53 26.16
N ILE A 390 5.97 -8.57 25.34
CA ILE A 390 5.23 -7.39 24.87
C ILE A 390 4.56 -6.68 26.06
N GLU A 391 3.99 -7.43 26.98
CA GLU A 391 3.41 -6.87 28.22
C GLU A 391 4.45 -6.17 29.08
N LYS A 392 5.63 -6.77 29.29
CA LYS A 392 6.75 -6.13 30.01
C LYS A 392 7.21 -4.83 29.36
N GLU A 393 7.05 -4.68 28.05
CA GLU A 393 7.33 -3.45 27.30
C GLU A 393 6.12 -2.48 27.26
N GLY A 394 5.07 -2.72 28.06
CA GLY A 394 3.88 -1.87 28.13
C GLY A 394 3.06 -1.87 26.86
N TYR A 395 2.98 -3.01 26.14
CA TYR A 395 2.28 -3.16 24.86
C TYR A 395 2.76 -2.17 23.78
N ASN A 396 3.99 -1.72 23.89
CA ASN A 396 4.67 -0.89 22.90
C ASN A 396 5.20 -1.79 21.79
N LEU A 397 4.82 -1.53 20.54
CA LEU A 397 5.20 -2.33 19.36
C LEU A 397 6.35 -1.68 18.56
N ASN A 398 7.07 -0.70 19.12
CA ASN A 398 8.22 -0.13 18.41
C ASN A 398 9.23 -1.24 18.09
N ILE A 399 9.46 -1.46 16.81
CA ILE A 399 10.23 -2.60 16.28
C ILE A 399 11.64 -2.65 16.86
N SER A 400 12.29 -1.49 17.05
CA SER A 400 13.66 -1.41 17.60
C SER A 400 13.81 -1.95 19.04
N ARG A 401 12.71 -2.11 19.78
CA ARG A 401 12.71 -2.76 21.10
C ARG A 401 12.90 -4.26 21.04
N TYR A 402 12.57 -4.86 19.87
CA TYR A 402 12.55 -6.30 19.67
C TYR A 402 13.57 -6.77 18.64
N VAL A 403 13.83 -5.96 17.62
CA VAL A 403 14.79 -6.26 16.56
C VAL A 403 15.79 -5.11 16.50
N SER A 404 16.95 -5.30 17.13
CA SER A 404 18.06 -4.34 17.10
C SER A 404 18.76 -4.41 15.74
N THR A 405 19.02 -3.24 15.14
CA THR A 405 19.87 -3.12 13.95
C THR A 405 21.32 -2.78 14.30
N ALA A 406 21.62 -2.53 15.59
CA ALA A 406 22.96 -2.23 16.03
C ALA A 406 23.89 -3.43 15.72
N GLU A 407 25.04 -3.14 15.13
CA GLU A 407 26.12 -4.13 15.06
C GLU A 407 26.58 -4.40 16.48
N VAL A 408 26.69 -5.68 16.80
CA VAL A 408 27.40 -6.06 18.01
C VAL A 408 28.84 -5.65 17.74
N GLU A 409 29.30 -4.58 18.41
CA GLU A 409 30.72 -4.27 18.38
C GLU A 409 31.43 -5.55 18.80
N ALA A 410 32.40 -5.97 17.99
CA ALA A 410 33.20 -7.12 18.33
C ALA A 410 33.74 -6.91 19.74
N ALA A 411 33.50 -7.86 20.63
CA ALA A 411 33.98 -7.77 21.99
C ALA A 411 35.48 -7.50 21.92
N ILE A 412 35.90 -6.34 22.39
CA ILE A 412 37.30 -5.99 22.44
C ILE A 412 37.95 -6.98 23.40
N ASP A 413 38.81 -7.85 22.90
CA ASP A 413 39.62 -8.68 23.76
C ASP A 413 40.65 -7.78 24.46
N LEU A 414 40.34 -7.48 25.72
CA LEU A 414 41.18 -6.60 26.52
C LEU A 414 42.58 -7.19 26.73
N ALA A 415 42.71 -8.53 26.76
CA ALA A 415 44.00 -9.16 26.92
C ALA A 415 44.85 -9.03 25.65
N ASP A 416 44.25 -9.27 24.50
CA ASP A 416 44.94 -9.09 23.19
C ASP A 416 45.27 -7.62 22.94
N THR A 417 44.35 -6.69 23.23
CA THR A 417 44.59 -5.24 23.09
C THR A 417 45.70 -4.77 24.02
N HIS A 418 45.74 -5.30 25.26
CA HIS A 418 46.82 -4.98 26.20
C HIS A 418 48.15 -5.53 25.71
N GLN A 419 48.20 -6.75 25.17
CA GLN A 419 49.41 -7.31 24.61
C GLN A 419 49.94 -6.50 23.40
N GLN A 420 49.06 -6.08 22.51
CA GLN A 420 49.40 -5.19 21.41
C GLN A 420 49.99 -3.86 21.87
N LEU A 421 49.46 -3.25 22.92
CA LEU A 421 50.00 -2.06 23.56
C LEU A 421 51.43 -2.28 24.10
N VAL A 422 51.65 -3.37 24.81
CA VAL A 422 52.95 -3.74 25.33
C VAL A 422 53.98 -3.94 24.21
N ASP A 423 53.56 -4.61 23.14
CA ASP A 423 54.44 -4.84 21.96
C ASP A 423 54.79 -3.52 21.25
N ILE A 424 53.84 -2.60 21.14
CA ILE A 424 54.08 -1.24 20.58
C ILE A 424 55.04 -0.46 21.47
N GLU A 425 54.85 -0.44 22.77
CA GLU A 425 55.78 0.25 23.68
C GLU A 425 57.20 -0.30 23.57
N GLN A 426 57.36 -1.63 23.53
CA GLN A 426 58.67 -2.23 23.33
C GLN A 426 59.29 -1.88 21.96
N ALA A 427 58.48 -1.77 20.90
CA ALA A 427 58.95 -1.33 19.59
C ALA A 427 59.39 0.12 19.58
N ILE A 428 58.67 0.99 20.30
CA ILE A 428 59.02 2.42 20.51
C ILE A 428 60.38 2.50 21.20
N VAL A 429 60.58 1.80 22.32
CA VAL A 429 61.86 1.81 23.06
C VAL A 429 62.99 1.34 22.15
N ARG A 430 62.85 0.22 21.47
CA ARG A 430 63.90 -0.30 20.54
C ARG A 430 64.23 0.69 19.41
N SER A 431 63.23 1.33 18.84
CA SER A 431 63.42 2.34 17.78
C SER A 431 64.10 3.60 18.32
N LYS A 432 63.78 4.04 19.54
CA LYS A 432 64.40 5.16 20.21
C LYS A 432 65.85 4.89 20.54
N ASP A 433 66.16 3.72 21.06
CA ASP A 433 67.55 3.32 21.36
C ASP A 433 68.42 3.27 20.09
N LYS A 434 67.88 2.71 19.00
CA LYS A 434 68.57 2.68 17.70
C LYS A 434 68.78 4.07 17.16
N HIS A 435 67.80 4.97 17.28
CA HIS A 435 67.91 6.35 16.82
C HIS A 435 68.91 7.12 17.68
N ASN A 436 68.91 6.96 18.99
CA ASN A 436 69.85 7.58 19.91
C ASN A 436 71.28 7.13 19.69
N ALA A 437 71.52 5.87 19.27
CA ALA A 437 72.82 5.39 18.88
C ALA A 437 73.40 6.23 17.69
N PHE A 438 72.57 6.48 16.66
CA PHE A 438 72.99 7.31 15.50
C PHE A 438 73.18 8.79 15.92
N LEU A 439 72.30 9.34 16.76
CA LEU A 439 72.49 10.72 17.25
C LEU A 439 73.81 10.88 18.02
N LYS A 440 74.20 9.88 18.81
CA LYS A 440 75.44 9.86 19.56
C LYS A 440 76.64 9.86 18.61
N GLU A 441 76.63 9.04 17.52
CA GLU A 441 77.69 9.04 16.50
C GLU A 441 77.84 10.37 15.76
N LEU A 442 76.72 11.09 15.57
CA LEU A 442 76.64 12.40 14.94
C LEU A 442 76.92 13.58 15.87
N GLY A 443 77.17 13.33 17.16
CA GLY A 443 77.35 14.38 18.15
C GLY A 443 76.15 15.24 18.43
N LEU A 444 74.94 14.73 18.22
CA LEU A 444 73.65 15.42 18.42
C LEU A 444 72.99 15.04 19.78
N SER A 445 72.08 15.90 20.25
CA SER A 445 71.34 15.63 21.45
C SER A 445 70.41 14.42 21.34
N LEU A 446 70.42 13.53 22.30
CA LEU A 446 69.55 12.33 22.33
C LEU A 446 68.10 12.69 22.50
N LEU A 447 67.19 11.87 21.97
CA LEU A 447 65.74 11.98 22.25
C LEU A 447 65.51 11.60 23.72
N PRO A 448 64.59 12.34 24.40
CA PRO A 448 64.26 12.14 25.81
C PRO A 448 63.59 10.81 26.10
#